data_478a52e115567d1820d3ca4f41f7f765
#
_entry.id   478a52e115567d1820d3ca4f41f7f765
#
_cell.length_a   1.000
_cell.length_b   1.000
_cell.length_c   1.000
_cell.angle_alpha   90.00
_cell.angle_beta   90.00
_cell.angle_gamma   90.00
#
_symmetry.space_group_name_H-M   'P 1'
#
loop_
_entity.id
_entity.type
_entity.pdbx_description
1 polymer ?
#
loop_
_entity_poly.entity_id
_entity_poly.type
_entity_poly.pdbx_seq_one_letter_code
_entity_poly.pdbx_strand_id
1 'polypeptide(L)'
;MATEQAGRKRPITYWIGEGGGWLLRHVVSGLAATGITPNMFTFLGLAVNSWAAVLFAMGRFRQAAAVLFLAGFLDMADGQVARRVGRVTAFGAFLDSTLDRYSDLALYMGLVVYYTLIGRSFYMALAAVAMASSFMVSYSRARAESLIPLCKVGFMERPERLVLLIIGGVFNRMAQVLWVIATISTITVIHRVAYTWQELRAGRTLPDINAT
;
A
#
# COMPACT_ATOMS: atom_id res chain seq x y z
N MET A 1 45.76 -20.98 2.92
CA MET A 1 44.86 -20.47 3.93
C MET A 1 43.47 -20.37 3.32
N ALA A 2 42.74 -21.47 3.29
CA ALA A 2 41.37 -21.54 2.88
C ALA A 2 40.68 -22.49 3.89
N THR A 3 39.93 -21.93 4.79
CA THR A 3 38.93 -22.61 5.64
C THR A 3 38.40 -21.60 6.65
N GLU A 4 37.18 -21.17 6.50
CA GLU A 4 36.24 -20.81 7.58
C GLU A 4 35.08 -19.95 7.07
N GLN A 5 34.24 -20.54 6.22
CA GLN A 5 32.90 -20.02 5.93
C GLN A 5 31.85 -21.12 5.97
N ALA A 6 31.93 -21.98 6.99
CA ALA A 6 30.86 -22.94 7.27
C ALA A 6 30.09 -22.47 8.50
N GLY A 7 28.77 -22.18 8.36
CA GLY A 7 27.88 -22.18 9.51
C GLY A 7 27.10 -20.90 9.82
N ARG A 8 26.93 -19.95 8.91
CA ARG A 8 25.98 -18.85 9.15
C ARG A 8 24.54 -19.34 8.89
N LYS A 9 23.83 -19.75 9.94
CA LYS A 9 22.40 -20.11 9.87
C LYS A 9 21.65 -18.96 9.21
N ARG A 10 21.07 -19.19 8.03
CA ARG A 10 20.30 -18.21 7.28
C ARG A 10 19.07 -17.84 8.12
N PRO A 11 18.74 -16.55 8.32
CA PRO A 11 17.61 -16.16 9.13
C PRO A 11 16.29 -16.68 8.52
N ILE A 12 15.29 -16.91 9.37
CA ILE A 12 13.97 -17.44 8.97
C ILE A 12 13.33 -16.59 7.86
N THR A 13 13.59 -15.29 7.85
CA THR A 13 13.17 -14.36 6.80
C THR A 13 13.71 -14.72 5.41
N TYR A 14 14.86 -15.40 5.30
CA TYR A 14 15.41 -15.89 4.04
C TYR A 14 14.57 -17.03 3.46
N TRP A 15 14.12 -17.98 4.30
CA TRP A 15 13.28 -19.11 3.88
C TRP A 15 11.85 -18.68 3.51
N ILE A 16 11.30 -17.69 4.21
CA ILE A 16 10.00 -17.09 3.86
C ILE A 16 10.10 -16.38 2.51
N GLY A 17 11.21 -15.68 2.25
CA GLY A 17 11.49 -15.01 0.98
C GLY A 17 11.72 -16.01 -0.17
N GLU A 18 12.32 -17.17 0.09
CA GLU A 18 12.64 -18.18 -0.93
C GLU A 18 11.40 -19.04 -1.30
N GLY A 19 10.60 -19.44 -0.30
CA GLY A 19 9.34 -20.17 -0.51
C GLY A 19 8.27 -19.32 -1.16
N GLY A 20 8.09 -18.07 -0.69
CA GLY A 20 7.23 -17.07 -1.33
C GLY A 20 7.69 -16.75 -2.76
N GLY A 21 8.99 -16.61 -2.98
CA GLY A 21 9.58 -16.36 -4.28
C GLY A 21 9.42 -17.52 -5.27
N TRP A 22 9.34 -18.78 -4.81
CA TRP A 22 9.09 -19.94 -5.67
C TRP A 22 7.62 -19.98 -6.16
N LEU A 23 6.67 -19.83 -5.23
CA LEU A 23 5.24 -19.78 -5.55
C LEU A 23 4.94 -18.58 -6.48
N LEU A 24 5.50 -17.43 -6.17
CA LEU A 24 5.46 -16.23 -6.98
C LEU A 24 5.98 -16.45 -8.39
N ARG A 25 7.13 -17.14 -8.56
CA ARG A 25 7.69 -17.45 -9.88
C ARG A 25 6.76 -18.32 -10.72
N HIS A 26 6.06 -19.29 -10.12
CA HIS A 26 5.14 -20.17 -10.85
C HIS A 26 3.83 -19.47 -11.23
N VAL A 27 3.27 -18.66 -10.34
CA VAL A 27 2.10 -17.80 -10.63
C VAL A 27 2.42 -16.83 -11.76
N VAL A 28 3.58 -16.21 -11.70
CA VAL A 28 4.07 -15.23 -12.66
C VAL A 28 4.38 -15.83 -14.03
N SER A 29 5.06 -17.00 -14.07
CA SER A 29 5.34 -17.69 -15.34
C SER A 29 4.06 -18.17 -16.00
N GLY A 30 3.09 -18.65 -15.22
CA GLY A 30 1.75 -19.01 -15.72
C GLY A 30 1.01 -17.80 -16.30
N LEU A 31 1.06 -16.66 -15.63
CA LEU A 31 0.40 -15.43 -16.07
C LEU A 31 1.13 -14.76 -17.25
N ALA A 32 2.47 -14.80 -17.31
CA ALA A 32 3.24 -14.30 -18.45
C ALA A 32 2.94 -15.10 -19.74
N ALA A 33 2.59 -16.38 -19.62
CA ALA A 33 2.17 -17.23 -20.75
C ALA A 33 0.78 -16.86 -21.31
N THR A 34 -0.05 -16.15 -20.52
CA THR A 34 -1.42 -15.74 -20.93
C THR A 34 -1.46 -14.43 -21.73
N GLY A 35 -0.33 -13.75 -21.95
CA GLY A 35 -0.29 -12.47 -22.69
C GLY A 35 -0.91 -11.27 -21.94
N ILE A 36 -1.20 -11.42 -20.64
CA ILE A 36 -1.77 -10.36 -19.81
C ILE A 36 -0.76 -9.20 -19.69
N THR A 37 -1.23 -7.98 -19.96
CA THR A 37 -0.42 -6.76 -19.84
C THR A 37 -0.30 -6.32 -18.37
N PRO A 38 0.79 -5.66 -17.94
CA PRO A 38 0.94 -5.13 -16.58
C PRO A 38 -0.27 -4.30 -16.12
N ASN A 39 -0.85 -3.48 -17.01
CA ASN A 39 -2.01 -2.66 -16.68
C ASN A 39 -3.25 -3.50 -16.31
N MET A 40 -3.42 -4.70 -16.88
CA MET A 40 -4.53 -5.58 -16.52
C MET A 40 -4.40 -6.07 -15.06
N PHE A 41 -3.18 -6.28 -14.56
CA PHE A 41 -2.97 -6.64 -13.15
C PHE A 41 -3.37 -5.50 -12.22
N THR A 42 -3.04 -4.26 -12.56
CA THR A 42 -3.44 -3.09 -11.78
C THR A 42 -4.98 -2.98 -11.69
N PHE A 43 -5.70 -3.21 -12.80
CA PHE A 43 -7.17 -3.26 -12.79
C PHE A 43 -7.71 -4.45 -12.00
N LEU A 44 -7.08 -5.61 -12.07
CA LEU A 44 -7.47 -6.78 -11.27
C LEU A 44 -7.27 -6.49 -9.78
N GLY A 45 -6.16 -5.86 -9.40
CA GLY A 45 -5.91 -5.41 -8.02
C GLY A 45 -7.00 -4.47 -7.52
N LEU A 46 -7.40 -3.48 -8.33
CA LEU A 46 -8.54 -2.60 -8.01
C LEU A 46 -9.84 -3.40 -7.82
N ALA A 47 -10.14 -4.35 -8.71
CA ALA A 47 -11.36 -5.16 -8.62
C ALA A 47 -11.38 -6.02 -7.34
N VAL A 48 -10.25 -6.66 -6.99
CA VAL A 48 -10.12 -7.47 -5.77
C VAL A 48 -10.25 -6.60 -4.52
N ASN A 49 -9.61 -5.43 -4.49
CA ASN A 49 -9.74 -4.49 -3.36
C ASN A 49 -11.18 -3.93 -3.24
N SER A 50 -11.84 -3.66 -4.38
CA SER A 50 -13.25 -3.25 -4.39
C SER A 50 -14.17 -4.34 -3.84
N TRP A 51 -13.90 -5.60 -4.16
CA TRP A 51 -14.60 -6.74 -3.56
C TRP A 51 -14.39 -6.81 -2.05
N ALA A 52 -13.16 -6.63 -1.57
CA ALA A 52 -12.88 -6.54 -0.13
C ALA A 52 -13.64 -5.38 0.53
N ALA A 53 -13.77 -4.24 -0.14
CA ALA A 53 -14.55 -3.10 0.34
C ALA A 53 -16.04 -3.44 0.50
N VAL A 54 -16.63 -4.18 -0.44
CA VAL A 54 -18.02 -4.69 -0.33
C VAL A 54 -18.15 -5.62 0.88
N LEU A 55 -17.18 -6.51 1.09
CA LEU A 55 -17.19 -7.39 2.27
C LEU A 55 -17.06 -6.61 3.58
N PHE A 56 -16.27 -5.54 3.61
CA PHE A 56 -16.22 -4.61 4.76
C PHE A 56 -17.57 -3.93 4.98
N ALA A 57 -18.23 -3.45 3.92
CA ALA A 57 -19.56 -2.84 4.01
C ALA A 57 -20.63 -3.80 4.54
N MET A 58 -20.51 -5.09 4.24
CA MET A 58 -21.38 -6.15 4.77
C MET A 58 -21.02 -6.59 6.20
N GLY A 59 -19.96 -6.05 6.81
CA GLY A 59 -19.46 -6.48 8.12
C GLY A 59 -18.77 -7.85 8.11
N ARG A 60 -18.43 -8.39 6.94
CA ARG A 60 -17.73 -9.68 6.79
C ARG A 60 -16.23 -9.51 6.90
N PHE A 61 -15.78 -8.97 8.03
CA PHE A 61 -14.39 -8.51 8.22
C PHE A 61 -13.33 -9.59 8.00
N ARG A 62 -13.56 -10.83 8.46
CA ARG A 62 -12.61 -11.94 8.24
C ARG A 62 -12.46 -12.31 6.78
N GLN A 63 -13.56 -12.30 6.03
CA GLN A 63 -13.53 -12.59 4.60
C GLN A 63 -12.84 -11.45 3.83
N ALA A 64 -13.13 -10.20 4.19
CA ALA A 64 -12.44 -9.03 3.64
C ALA A 64 -10.93 -9.10 3.89
N ALA A 65 -10.51 -9.47 5.11
CA ALA A 65 -9.11 -9.64 5.46
C ALA A 65 -8.42 -10.74 4.63
N ALA A 66 -9.10 -11.87 4.39
CA ALA A 66 -8.57 -12.95 3.55
C ALA A 66 -8.40 -12.49 2.09
N VAL A 67 -9.37 -11.75 1.54
CA VAL A 67 -9.29 -11.18 0.19
C VAL A 67 -8.16 -10.14 0.10
N LEU A 68 -8.02 -9.25 1.10
CA LEU A 68 -6.91 -8.29 1.15
C LEU A 68 -5.54 -8.94 1.27
N PHE A 69 -5.43 -10.00 2.06
CA PHE A 69 -4.19 -10.77 2.18
C PHE A 69 -3.79 -11.36 0.83
N LEU A 70 -4.76 -11.95 0.11
CA LEU A 70 -4.53 -12.49 -1.22
C LEU A 70 -4.16 -11.39 -2.22
N ALA A 71 -4.85 -10.24 -2.20
CA ALA A 71 -4.54 -9.09 -3.05
C ALA A 71 -3.11 -8.57 -2.81
N GLY A 72 -2.73 -8.36 -1.54
CA GLY A 72 -1.37 -7.93 -1.19
C GLY A 72 -0.29 -8.92 -1.59
N PHE A 73 -0.59 -10.21 -1.53
CA PHE A 73 0.32 -11.25 -2.02
C PHE A 73 0.50 -11.19 -3.54
N LEU A 74 -0.58 -10.94 -4.30
CA LEU A 74 -0.52 -10.74 -5.75
C LEU A 74 0.26 -9.47 -6.12
N ASP A 75 0.03 -8.34 -5.46
CA ASP A 75 0.78 -7.09 -5.66
C ASP A 75 2.30 -7.26 -5.45
N MET A 76 2.70 -8.04 -4.43
CA MET A 76 4.11 -8.36 -4.24
C MET A 76 4.69 -9.21 -5.39
N ALA A 77 3.84 -10.07 -5.98
CA ALA A 77 4.21 -10.88 -7.12
C ALA A 77 4.47 -10.01 -8.36
N ASP A 78 3.55 -9.12 -8.68
CA ASP A 78 3.57 -8.31 -9.89
C ASP A 78 4.75 -7.33 -9.93
N GLY A 79 5.05 -6.68 -8.80
CA GLY A 79 6.18 -5.78 -8.68
C GLY A 79 7.55 -6.45 -8.92
N GLN A 80 7.69 -7.74 -8.60
CA GLN A 80 8.91 -8.50 -8.90
C GLN A 80 8.99 -8.90 -10.38
N VAL A 81 7.84 -9.14 -11.02
CA VAL A 81 7.77 -9.52 -12.45
C VAL A 81 8.05 -8.36 -13.34
N ALA A 82 7.37 -7.23 -13.13
CA ALA A 82 7.55 -6.03 -13.95
C ALA A 82 9.02 -5.59 -13.98
N ARG A 83 9.73 -5.71 -12.83
CA ARG A 83 11.17 -5.43 -12.74
C ARG A 83 12.04 -6.42 -13.52
N ARG A 84 11.64 -7.70 -13.64
CA ARG A 84 12.41 -8.73 -14.38
C ARG A 84 12.20 -8.67 -15.88
N VAL A 85 11.00 -8.26 -16.33
CA VAL A 85 10.64 -8.25 -17.76
C VAL A 85 11.04 -6.93 -18.43
N GLY A 86 11.52 -5.92 -17.69
CA GLY A 86 11.96 -4.62 -18.23
C GLY A 86 10.85 -3.80 -18.90
N ARG A 87 9.57 -4.12 -18.66
CA ARG A 87 8.40 -3.42 -19.24
C ARG A 87 7.79 -2.38 -18.29
N VAL A 88 8.62 -1.71 -17.49
CA VAL A 88 8.15 -0.60 -16.66
C VAL A 88 8.02 0.65 -17.53
N THR A 89 6.80 1.14 -17.73
CA THR A 89 6.53 2.40 -18.39
C THR A 89 6.18 3.48 -17.37
N ALA A 90 6.52 4.75 -17.65
CA ALA A 90 6.16 5.87 -16.79
C ALA A 90 4.64 5.98 -16.60
N PHE A 91 3.87 5.76 -17.69
CA PHE A 91 2.40 5.74 -17.62
C PHE A 91 1.88 4.57 -16.77
N GLY A 92 2.48 3.37 -16.87
CA GLY A 92 2.10 2.22 -16.04
C GLY A 92 2.31 2.50 -14.55
N ALA A 93 3.44 3.10 -14.17
CA ALA A 93 3.71 3.50 -12.79
C ALA A 93 2.74 4.58 -12.28
N PHE A 94 2.38 5.54 -13.14
CA PHE A 94 1.37 6.55 -12.82
C PHE A 94 -0.01 5.90 -12.61
N LEU A 95 -0.43 5.04 -13.54
CA LEU A 95 -1.73 4.35 -13.49
C LEU A 95 -1.83 3.48 -12.23
N ASP A 96 -0.83 2.66 -11.96
CA ASP A 96 -0.73 1.82 -10.77
C ASP A 96 -0.87 2.67 -9.50
N SER A 97 -0.05 3.70 -9.38
CA SER A 97 -0.12 4.59 -8.22
C SER A 97 -1.49 5.27 -8.07
N THR A 98 -2.21 5.55 -9.15
CA THR A 98 -3.53 6.16 -9.12
C THR A 98 -4.59 5.16 -8.70
N LEU A 99 -4.61 3.96 -9.29
CA LEU A 99 -5.57 2.90 -8.97
C LEU A 99 -5.37 2.37 -7.53
N ASP A 100 -4.16 2.41 -7.01
CA ASP A 100 -3.87 2.14 -5.61
C ASP A 100 -4.62 3.08 -4.66
N ARG A 101 -4.69 4.38 -4.98
CA ARG A 101 -5.45 5.35 -4.17
C ARG A 101 -6.94 5.08 -4.24
N TYR A 102 -7.47 4.75 -5.43
CA TYR A 102 -8.87 4.34 -5.55
C TYR A 102 -9.18 3.08 -4.75
N SER A 103 -8.27 2.10 -4.74
CA SER A 103 -8.39 0.89 -3.94
C SER A 103 -8.46 1.21 -2.44
N ASP A 104 -7.54 2.05 -1.94
CA ASP A 104 -7.53 2.48 -0.54
C ASP A 104 -8.84 3.21 -0.18
N LEU A 105 -9.30 4.15 -1.02
CA LEU A 105 -10.54 4.88 -0.80
C LEU A 105 -11.76 3.93 -0.75
N ALA A 106 -11.81 2.94 -1.65
CA ALA A 106 -12.89 1.96 -1.67
C ALA A 106 -12.96 1.17 -0.35
N LEU A 107 -11.82 0.70 0.19
CA LEU A 107 -11.76 -0.05 1.44
C LEU A 107 -12.31 0.75 2.63
N TYR A 108 -11.88 2.00 2.79
CA TYR A 108 -12.40 2.87 3.86
C TYR A 108 -13.86 3.25 3.63
N MET A 109 -14.27 3.47 2.38
CA MET A 109 -15.69 3.71 2.06
C MET A 109 -16.56 2.53 2.45
N GLY A 110 -16.09 1.29 2.24
CA GLY A 110 -16.76 0.09 2.75
C GLY A 110 -16.99 0.13 4.27
N LEU A 111 -15.98 0.59 5.03
CA LEU A 111 -16.10 0.75 6.49
C LEU A 111 -17.03 1.91 6.87
N VAL A 112 -17.01 3.02 6.14
CA VAL A 112 -17.96 4.13 6.33
C VAL A 112 -19.39 3.62 6.15
N VAL A 113 -19.67 2.90 5.06
CA VAL A 113 -20.99 2.31 4.79
C VAL A 113 -21.39 1.34 5.91
N TYR A 114 -20.50 0.45 6.34
CA TYR A 114 -20.77 -0.48 7.44
C TYR A 114 -21.19 0.25 8.72
N TYR A 115 -20.39 1.23 9.18
CA TYR A 115 -20.70 1.94 10.42
C TYR A 115 -21.95 2.82 10.31
N THR A 116 -22.26 3.31 9.10
CA THR A 116 -23.52 4.01 8.83
C THR A 116 -24.72 3.06 8.99
N LEU A 117 -24.65 1.87 8.39
CA LEU A 117 -25.74 0.88 8.44
C LEU A 117 -26.05 0.37 9.85
N ILE A 118 -25.02 0.27 10.71
CA ILE A 118 -25.21 -0.14 12.11
C ILE A 118 -25.46 1.04 13.08
N GLY A 119 -25.66 2.27 12.56
CA GLY A 119 -25.97 3.45 13.36
C GLY A 119 -24.82 3.95 14.27
N ARG A 120 -23.57 3.64 13.96
CA ARG A 120 -22.39 4.02 14.75
C ARG A 120 -21.72 5.27 14.17
N SER A 121 -22.38 6.43 14.26
CA SER A 121 -21.95 7.69 13.65
C SER A 121 -20.53 8.12 14.02
N PHE A 122 -20.10 7.89 15.27
CA PHE A 122 -18.73 8.17 15.68
C PHE A 122 -17.68 7.37 14.89
N TYR A 123 -17.90 6.05 14.75
CA TYR A 123 -16.96 5.20 13.98
C TYR A 123 -17.05 5.43 12.47
N MET A 124 -18.24 5.84 11.96
CA MET A 124 -18.38 6.31 10.59
C MET A 124 -17.49 7.53 10.35
N ALA A 125 -17.56 8.56 11.23
CA ALA A 125 -16.68 9.73 11.14
C ALA A 125 -15.21 9.37 11.27
N LEU A 126 -14.85 8.46 12.18
CA LEU A 126 -13.48 7.97 12.34
C LEU A 126 -12.97 7.26 11.08
N ALA A 127 -13.80 6.46 10.42
CA ALA A 127 -13.44 5.80 9.14
C ALA A 127 -13.22 6.83 8.03
N ALA A 128 -14.05 7.90 7.98
CA ALA A 128 -13.87 9.00 7.04
C ALA A 128 -12.57 9.79 7.31
N VAL A 129 -12.22 10.04 8.58
CA VAL A 129 -10.94 10.66 8.96
C VAL A 129 -9.76 9.77 8.59
N ALA A 130 -9.84 8.45 8.86
CA ALA A 130 -8.82 7.50 8.47
C ALA A 130 -8.63 7.45 6.93
N MET A 131 -9.72 7.51 6.17
CA MET A 131 -9.70 7.62 4.71
C MET A 131 -8.98 8.89 4.25
N ALA A 132 -9.38 10.04 4.77
CA ALA A 132 -8.80 11.33 4.39
C ALA A 132 -7.31 11.41 4.75
N SER A 133 -6.92 11.02 5.97
CA SER A 133 -5.54 11.02 6.40
C SER A 133 -4.68 10.05 5.60
N SER A 134 -5.19 8.86 5.27
CA SER A 134 -4.51 7.86 4.43
C SER A 134 -4.25 8.38 3.01
N PHE A 135 -5.23 9.06 2.41
CA PHE A 135 -5.06 9.73 1.12
C PHE A 135 -4.01 10.84 1.20
N MET A 136 -4.07 11.67 2.25
CA MET A 136 -3.12 12.77 2.46
C MET A 136 -1.69 12.29 2.68
N VAL A 137 -1.46 11.11 3.27
CA VAL A 137 -0.12 10.50 3.33
C VAL A 137 0.46 10.31 1.93
N SER A 138 -0.30 9.74 1.01
CA SER A 138 0.15 9.50 -0.35
C SER A 138 0.31 10.81 -1.14
N TYR A 139 -0.65 11.72 -1.00
CA TYR A 139 -0.63 13.03 -1.66
C TYR A 139 0.55 13.90 -1.20
N SER A 140 0.77 14.02 0.11
CA SER A 140 1.86 14.82 0.67
C SER A 140 3.23 14.33 0.21
N ARG A 141 3.43 13.01 0.08
CA ARG A 141 4.67 12.47 -0.49
C ARG A 141 4.85 12.87 -1.95
N ALA A 142 3.83 12.61 -2.80
CA ALA A 142 3.89 12.93 -4.21
C ALA A 142 4.13 14.43 -4.45
N ARG A 143 3.48 15.28 -3.63
CA ARG A 143 3.66 16.73 -3.70
C ARG A 143 5.02 17.18 -3.19
N ALA A 144 5.54 16.59 -2.11
CA ALA A 144 6.88 16.87 -1.61
C ALA A 144 7.95 16.49 -2.66
N GLU A 145 7.86 15.30 -3.26
CA GLU A 145 8.79 14.81 -4.28
C GLU A 145 8.73 15.58 -5.60
N SER A 146 7.73 16.47 -5.80
CA SER A 146 7.74 17.46 -6.89
C SER A 146 8.52 18.74 -6.57
N LEU A 147 8.99 18.93 -5.33
CA LEU A 147 9.69 20.13 -4.86
C LEU A 147 11.10 19.81 -4.38
N ILE A 148 11.29 18.64 -3.78
CA ILE A 148 12.55 18.16 -3.19
C ILE A 148 12.91 16.80 -3.79
N PRO A 149 14.20 16.44 -3.86
CA PRO A 149 14.64 15.19 -4.53
C PRO A 149 14.06 13.91 -3.94
N LEU A 150 13.77 13.87 -2.64
CA LEU A 150 13.32 12.66 -1.96
C LEU A 150 12.58 12.97 -0.66
N CYS A 151 11.41 12.32 -0.46
CA CYS A 151 10.63 12.39 0.78
C CYS A 151 10.36 10.99 1.34
N LYS A 152 11.35 10.41 2.03
CA LYS A 152 11.26 9.07 2.66
C LYS A 152 10.95 9.12 4.16
N VAL A 153 10.32 10.18 4.63
CA VAL A 153 9.94 10.31 6.04
C VAL A 153 8.49 9.89 6.28
N GLY A 154 8.21 9.48 7.50
CA GLY A 154 6.89 9.00 7.91
C GLY A 154 6.81 7.48 7.93
N PHE A 155 5.89 6.95 8.74
CA PHE A 155 5.80 5.52 9.02
C PHE A 155 4.61 4.84 8.34
N MET A 156 3.47 5.54 8.18
CA MET A 156 2.21 4.94 7.70
C MET A 156 2.12 5.02 6.17
N GLU A 157 2.86 4.16 5.47
CA GLU A 157 2.70 3.98 4.03
C GLU A 157 1.55 3.00 3.70
N ARG A 158 1.31 2.68 2.43
CA ARG A 158 0.20 1.80 2.00
C ARG A 158 0.32 0.38 2.55
N PRO A 159 1.49 -0.28 2.52
CA PRO A 159 1.61 -1.65 3.04
C PRO A 159 1.24 -1.75 4.51
N GLU A 160 1.68 -0.81 5.35
CA GLU A 160 1.38 -0.80 6.79
C GLU A 160 -0.12 -0.65 7.05
N ARG A 161 -0.81 0.21 6.27
CA ARG A 161 -2.26 0.37 6.37
C ARG A 161 -3.01 -0.90 6.00
N LEU A 162 -2.61 -1.57 4.89
CA LEU A 162 -3.22 -2.83 4.47
C LEU A 162 -3.02 -3.92 5.53
N VAL A 163 -1.82 -4.06 6.09
CA VAL A 163 -1.52 -5.00 7.18
C VAL A 163 -2.41 -4.72 8.39
N LEU A 164 -2.58 -3.47 8.78
CA LEU A 164 -3.46 -3.10 9.90
C LEU A 164 -4.93 -3.44 9.60
N LEU A 165 -5.43 -3.19 8.39
CA LEU A 165 -6.79 -3.56 7.99
C LEU A 165 -6.99 -5.08 8.00
N ILE A 166 -5.98 -5.85 7.56
CA ILE A 166 -6.00 -7.31 7.63
C ILE A 166 -6.05 -7.77 9.08
N ILE A 167 -5.19 -7.26 9.95
CA ILE A 167 -5.19 -7.57 11.38
C ILE A 167 -6.55 -7.24 12.01
N GLY A 168 -7.06 -6.03 11.74
CA GLY A 168 -8.37 -5.60 12.22
C GLY A 168 -9.52 -6.51 11.77
N GLY A 169 -9.46 -7.00 10.52
CA GLY A 169 -10.44 -7.92 9.97
C GLY A 169 -10.37 -9.31 10.57
N VAL A 170 -9.16 -9.89 10.69
CA VAL A 170 -8.95 -11.23 11.28
C VAL A 170 -9.43 -11.28 12.71
N PHE A 171 -9.03 -10.30 13.54
CA PHE A 171 -9.35 -10.24 14.96
C PHE A 171 -10.69 -9.56 15.28
N ASN A 172 -11.44 -9.10 14.27
CA ASN A 172 -12.69 -8.35 14.43
C ASN A 172 -12.52 -7.11 15.32
N ARG A 173 -11.41 -6.39 15.14
CA ARG A 173 -11.00 -5.20 15.91
C ARG A 173 -10.86 -3.96 15.03
N MET A 174 -11.77 -3.80 14.07
CA MET A 174 -11.68 -2.75 13.05
C MET A 174 -11.73 -1.33 13.65
N ALA A 175 -12.55 -1.11 14.68
CA ALA A 175 -12.64 0.18 15.35
C ALA A 175 -11.29 0.64 15.93
N GLN A 176 -10.54 -0.26 16.58
CA GLN A 176 -9.22 0.02 17.14
C GLN A 176 -8.19 0.32 16.04
N VAL A 177 -8.24 -0.45 14.95
CA VAL A 177 -7.36 -0.24 13.80
C VAL A 177 -7.61 1.10 13.13
N LEU A 178 -8.86 1.54 13.00
CA LEU A 178 -9.17 2.86 12.47
C LEU A 178 -8.57 4.00 13.30
N TRP A 179 -8.57 3.88 14.63
CA TRP A 179 -7.89 4.85 15.51
C TRP A 179 -6.39 4.91 15.24
N VAL A 180 -5.75 3.76 15.14
CA VAL A 180 -4.30 3.67 14.87
C VAL A 180 -3.98 4.31 13.51
N ILE A 181 -4.75 3.94 12.46
CA ILE A 181 -4.53 4.47 11.13
C ILE A 181 -4.77 5.99 11.09
N ALA A 182 -5.88 6.49 11.62
CA ALA A 182 -6.20 7.91 11.62
C ALA A 182 -5.10 8.74 12.33
N THR A 183 -4.65 8.28 13.50
CA THR A 183 -3.66 8.99 14.30
C THR A 183 -2.28 8.97 13.65
N ILE A 184 -1.76 7.78 13.29
CA ILE A 184 -0.40 7.67 12.76
C ILE A 184 -0.30 8.24 11.34
N SER A 185 -1.37 8.12 10.51
CA SER A 185 -1.39 8.76 9.20
C SER A 185 -1.35 10.28 9.33
N THR A 186 -2.11 10.87 10.26
CA THR A 186 -2.08 12.32 10.50
C THR A 186 -0.69 12.78 10.96
N ILE A 187 -0.07 12.07 11.90
CA ILE A 187 1.31 12.35 12.35
C ILE A 187 2.28 12.24 11.16
N THR A 188 2.12 11.24 10.31
CA THR A 188 2.96 11.05 9.11
C THR A 188 2.84 12.24 8.15
N VAL A 189 1.63 12.77 7.93
CA VAL A 189 1.41 13.96 7.09
C VAL A 189 2.10 15.17 7.69
N ILE A 190 1.92 15.43 9.00
CA ILE A 190 2.57 16.55 9.70
C ILE A 190 4.10 16.44 9.58
N HIS A 191 4.65 15.25 9.79
CA HIS A 191 6.09 15.01 9.66
C HIS A 191 6.59 15.29 8.24
N ARG A 192 5.86 14.88 7.21
CA ARG A 192 6.21 15.17 5.80
C ARG A 192 6.18 16.65 5.48
N VAL A 193 5.18 17.38 5.98
CA VAL A 193 5.10 18.84 5.81
C VAL A 193 6.29 19.53 6.49
N ALA A 194 6.59 19.17 7.74
CA ALA A 194 7.71 19.74 8.47
C ALA A 194 9.06 19.43 7.79
N TYR A 195 9.26 18.18 7.34
CA TYR A 195 10.47 17.77 6.63
C TYR A 195 10.64 18.52 5.31
N THR A 196 9.58 18.62 4.51
CA THR A 196 9.61 19.34 3.23
C THR A 196 9.96 20.81 3.45
N TRP A 197 9.40 21.45 4.47
CA TRP A 197 9.72 22.82 4.81
C TRP A 197 11.19 23.01 5.22
N GLN A 198 11.77 22.07 5.99
CA GLN A 198 13.19 22.09 6.36
C GLN A 198 14.11 21.93 5.15
N GLU A 199 13.79 21.00 4.24
CA GLU A 199 14.56 20.76 3.02
C GLU A 199 14.57 21.98 2.10
N LEU A 200 13.40 22.62 1.91
CA LEU A 200 13.29 23.85 1.12
C LEU A 200 14.08 25.01 1.72
N ARG A 201 14.07 25.16 3.05
CA ARG A 201 14.88 26.17 3.75
C ARG A 201 16.38 25.92 3.63
N ALA A 202 16.79 24.67 3.54
CA ALA A 202 18.19 24.29 3.33
C ALA A 202 18.65 24.43 1.86
N GLY A 203 17.77 24.92 0.96
CA GLY A 203 18.07 25.08 -0.47
C GLY A 203 18.15 23.77 -1.25
N ARG A 204 17.66 22.66 -0.70
CA ARG A 204 17.64 21.33 -1.37
C ARG A 204 16.39 21.18 -2.22
N THR A 205 16.25 22.02 -3.22
CA THR A 205 15.18 21.97 -4.21
C THR A 205 15.57 21.10 -5.42
N LEU A 206 14.57 20.64 -6.18
CA LEU A 206 14.81 20.09 -7.52
C LEU A 206 15.36 21.21 -8.42
N PRO A 207 16.30 20.91 -9.34
CA PRO A 207 16.74 21.90 -10.32
C PRO A 207 15.54 22.39 -11.13
N ASP A 208 15.44 23.69 -11.34
CA ASP A 208 14.40 24.33 -12.11
C ASP A 208 14.46 23.83 -13.57
N ILE A 209 13.48 23.01 -13.97
CA ILE A 209 13.40 22.46 -15.34
C ILE A 209 13.14 23.58 -16.38
N ASN A 210 12.69 24.77 -15.91
CA ASN A 210 12.40 25.93 -16.73
C ASN A 210 13.54 26.96 -16.79
N ALA A 211 14.72 26.64 -16.24
CA ALA A 211 15.88 27.55 -16.26
C ALA A 211 16.79 27.36 -17.51
N THR A 212 16.37 26.57 -18.47
CA THR A 212 16.96 26.44 -19.81
C THR A 212 15.90 26.78 -20.86
#